data_91011246c04e2de29ec73441f4c79050
#
_entry.id   91011246c04e2de29ec73441f4c79050
#
_cell.length_a   1.000
_cell.length_b   1.000
_cell.length_c   1.000
_cell.angle_alpha   90.00
_cell.angle_beta   90.00
_cell.angle_gamma   90.00
#
_symmetry.space_group_name_H-M   'P 1'
#
loop_
_entity.id
_entity.type
_entity.pdbx_description
1 polymer ?
#
loop_
_entity_poly.entity_id
_entity_poly.type
_entity_poly.pdbx_seq_one_letter_code
_entity_poly.pdbx_strand_id
1 'polypeptide(L)'
;MASKKNNRVGSALAGMLNTVSYILLIVGISLIISTFCIVVANDVLALVKDGGEVTLELTEDSTPSEVGKLLKEKSAISYPWAFRLFSKLKHVESYEAGSYTLDRSMDYNQMIAALKNSESVASVVRVTIPEGYTMKEICALLVEKNVVREEAFWKVANNYDFAHFMLKDVPMVENRLEGYLFPDTYEFYANSDHVDDEAHAVDVINKMLNNFVKKYTKAMRNLTEANGMTIADVVKVASLVEKEAKMADERTTIAGVIYNRLESSSFPFLQIDASILYVTGHKEALTAEDLQIDSPYNLYKSQGLPPTAICNPGVSCMMAAIQPENHKYYYYVAKPDGSHIFSRTQKEHERAVADVAAGKYD
;
A
#
# COMPACT_ATOMS: atom_id res chain seq x y z
N MET A 1 50.53 -15.71 -52.20
CA MET A 1 49.81 -14.62 -51.48
C MET A 1 48.47 -15.05 -50.79
N ALA A 2 47.92 -16.21 -51.06
CA ALA A 2 46.64 -16.69 -50.47
C ALA A 2 46.72 -17.20 -49.01
N SER A 3 47.89 -17.72 -48.57
CA SER A 3 48.06 -18.33 -47.24
C SER A 3 48.08 -17.29 -46.08
N LYS A 4 48.49 -16.03 -46.29
CA LYS A 4 48.56 -14.99 -45.27
C LYS A 4 47.18 -14.34 -44.98
N LYS A 5 46.22 -14.47 -45.91
CA LYS A 5 44.87 -13.88 -45.74
C LYS A 5 43.97 -14.76 -44.88
N ASN A 6 44.10 -16.10 -44.97
CA ASN A 6 43.32 -17.04 -44.16
C ASN A 6 43.70 -17.02 -42.66
N ASN A 7 44.99 -16.80 -42.34
CA ASN A 7 45.40 -16.70 -40.92
C ASN A 7 44.92 -15.42 -40.22
N ARG A 8 44.74 -14.32 -40.95
CA ARG A 8 44.21 -13.08 -40.36
C ARG A 8 42.69 -13.14 -40.07
N VAL A 9 41.94 -13.81 -40.91
CA VAL A 9 40.49 -14.02 -40.72
C VAL A 9 40.26 -14.97 -39.55
N GLY A 10 41.04 -16.07 -39.44
CA GLY A 10 40.96 -17.00 -38.31
C GLY A 10 41.31 -16.36 -36.96
N SER A 11 42.32 -15.46 -36.91
CA SER A 11 42.69 -14.78 -35.67
C SER A 11 41.68 -13.70 -35.28
N ALA A 12 41.04 -13.02 -36.23
CA ALA A 12 39.98 -12.06 -35.94
C ALA A 12 38.70 -12.76 -35.44
N LEU A 13 38.36 -13.93 -36.03
CA LEU A 13 37.21 -14.73 -35.59
C LEU A 13 37.43 -15.28 -34.18
N ALA A 14 38.64 -15.77 -33.87
CA ALA A 14 39.02 -16.24 -32.54
C ALA A 14 38.98 -15.10 -31.50
N GLY A 15 39.42 -13.91 -31.88
CA GLY A 15 39.31 -12.71 -31.03
C GLY A 15 37.86 -12.31 -30.74
N MET A 16 36.98 -12.33 -31.75
CA MET A 16 35.56 -12.07 -31.55
C MET A 16 34.90 -13.14 -30.67
N LEU A 17 35.18 -14.42 -30.88
CA LEU A 17 34.65 -15.51 -30.03
C LEU A 17 35.09 -15.37 -28.57
N ASN A 18 36.35 -15.00 -28.32
CA ASN A 18 36.86 -14.77 -26.98
C ASN A 18 36.17 -13.56 -26.34
N THR A 19 35.93 -12.46 -27.07
CA THR A 19 35.23 -11.27 -26.55
C THR A 19 33.77 -11.59 -26.21
N VAL A 20 33.05 -12.31 -27.07
CA VAL A 20 31.68 -12.75 -26.84
C VAL A 20 31.60 -13.66 -25.61
N SER A 21 32.51 -14.64 -25.49
CA SER A 21 32.61 -15.52 -24.34
C SER A 21 32.86 -14.76 -23.04
N TYR A 22 33.71 -13.73 -23.09
CA TYR A 22 33.99 -12.87 -21.92
C TYR A 22 32.77 -12.04 -21.51
N ILE A 23 32.04 -11.49 -22.48
CA ILE A 23 30.77 -10.75 -22.21
C ILE A 23 29.74 -11.69 -21.62
N LEU A 24 29.56 -12.89 -22.17
CA LEU A 24 28.61 -13.88 -21.61
C LEU A 24 28.99 -14.29 -20.18
N LEU A 25 30.28 -14.44 -19.89
CA LEU A 25 30.78 -14.75 -18.56
C LEU A 25 30.43 -13.60 -17.58
N ILE A 26 30.67 -12.35 -17.94
CA ILE A 26 30.34 -11.18 -17.10
C ILE A 26 28.85 -11.11 -16.86
N VAL A 27 28.02 -11.28 -17.89
CA VAL A 27 26.56 -11.28 -17.76
C VAL A 27 26.11 -12.41 -16.85
N GLY A 28 26.66 -13.63 -17.02
CA GLY A 28 26.36 -14.78 -16.18
C GLY A 28 26.70 -14.52 -14.70
N ILE A 29 27.88 -13.98 -14.42
CA ILE A 29 28.31 -13.63 -13.05
C ILE A 29 27.40 -12.53 -12.47
N SER A 30 27.06 -11.51 -13.25
CA SER A 30 26.18 -10.43 -12.82
C SER A 30 24.79 -10.93 -12.45
N LEU A 31 24.23 -11.86 -13.24
CA LEU A 31 22.94 -12.49 -12.95
C LEU A 31 22.98 -13.31 -11.65
N ILE A 32 24.05 -14.09 -11.44
CA ILE A 32 24.24 -14.87 -10.20
C ILE A 32 24.30 -13.94 -8.98
N ILE A 33 25.10 -12.86 -9.05
CA ILE A 33 25.24 -11.89 -7.97
C ILE A 33 23.88 -11.21 -7.70
N SER A 34 23.18 -10.77 -8.74
CA SER A 34 21.88 -10.11 -8.60
C SER A 34 20.85 -11.04 -7.96
N THR A 35 20.78 -12.28 -8.40
CA THR A 35 19.88 -13.28 -7.81
C THR A 35 20.22 -13.52 -6.34
N PHE A 36 21.51 -13.66 -6.01
CA PHE A 36 21.95 -13.82 -4.63
C PHE A 36 21.56 -12.62 -3.76
N CYS A 37 21.77 -11.39 -4.25
CA CYS A 37 21.37 -10.18 -3.53
C CYS A 37 19.85 -10.12 -3.27
N ILE A 38 19.04 -10.49 -4.27
CA ILE A 38 17.58 -10.52 -4.14
C ILE A 38 17.15 -11.54 -3.07
N VAL A 39 17.75 -12.74 -3.08
CA VAL A 39 17.40 -13.79 -2.11
C VAL A 39 17.81 -13.38 -0.68
N VAL A 40 18.99 -12.78 -0.53
CA VAL A 40 19.43 -12.26 0.78
C VAL A 40 18.55 -11.11 1.24
N ALA A 41 18.22 -10.17 0.35
CA ALA A 41 17.33 -9.07 0.68
C ALA A 41 15.94 -9.57 1.10
N ASN A 42 15.41 -10.59 0.42
CA ASN A 42 14.14 -11.20 0.82
C ASN A 42 14.20 -11.83 2.22
N ASP A 43 15.30 -12.48 2.57
CA ASP A 43 15.47 -13.06 3.91
C ASP A 43 15.58 -11.98 5.00
N VAL A 44 16.30 -10.89 4.71
CA VAL A 44 16.53 -9.77 5.61
C VAL A 44 15.26 -8.95 5.85
N LEU A 45 14.52 -8.64 4.78
CA LEU A 45 13.36 -7.75 4.79
C LEU A 45 12.02 -8.49 4.90
N ALA A 46 12.05 -9.81 4.95
CA ALA A 46 10.87 -10.69 5.04
C ALA A 46 9.77 -10.39 4.00
N LEU A 47 10.16 -10.01 2.76
CA LEU A 47 9.23 -9.59 1.71
C LEU A 47 8.26 -10.70 1.30
N VAL A 48 8.75 -11.96 1.30
CA VAL A 48 7.95 -13.15 0.99
C VAL A 48 8.42 -14.25 1.94
N LYS A 49 7.89 -14.29 3.14
CA LYS A 49 8.12 -15.36 4.12
C LYS A 49 6.78 -15.90 4.60
N ASP A 50 6.70 -17.22 4.74
CA ASP A 50 5.57 -17.85 5.41
C ASP A 50 5.67 -17.62 6.91
N GLY A 51 4.55 -17.27 7.55
CA GLY A 51 4.46 -17.09 8.99
C GLY A 51 4.58 -18.42 9.74
N GLY A 52 4.77 -18.34 11.05
CA GLY A 52 4.78 -19.46 11.96
C GLY A 52 5.66 -19.18 13.16
N GLU A 53 5.17 -19.56 14.34
CA GLU A 53 5.89 -19.38 15.60
C GLU A 53 7.16 -20.24 15.67
N VAL A 54 8.20 -19.63 16.19
CA VAL A 54 9.48 -20.29 16.50
C VAL A 54 9.90 -19.91 17.91
N THR A 55 10.03 -20.87 18.79
CA THR A 55 10.59 -20.66 20.13
C THR A 55 12.10 -20.86 20.08
N LEU A 56 12.82 -19.84 20.55
CA LEU A 56 14.26 -19.83 20.71
C LEU A 56 14.59 -19.79 22.21
N GLU A 57 15.30 -20.79 22.70
CA GLU A 57 15.73 -20.85 24.08
C GLU A 57 17.25 -20.58 24.14
N LEU A 58 17.64 -19.48 24.81
CA LEU A 58 19.01 -19.15 25.10
C LEU A 58 19.31 -19.52 26.58
N THR A 59 20.14 -20.52 26.79
CA THR A 59 20.48 -21.01 28.14
C THR A 59 21.48 -20.11 28.83
N GLU A 60 22.18 -19.27 28.08
CA GLU A 60 23.15 -18.28 28.54
C GLU A 60 23.20 -17.10 27.57
N ASP A 61 23.82 -16.01 28.00
CA ASP A 61 24.02 -14.84 27.14
C ASP A 61 24.76 -15.22 25.86
N SER A 62 24.16 -14.97 24.74
CA SER A 62 24.62 -15.49 23.46
C SER A 62 24.99 -14.36 22.49
N THR A 63 26.08 -14.58 21.75
CA THR A 63 26.53 -13.63 20.73
C THR A 63 25.57 -13.62 19.51
N PRO A 64 25.52 -12.53 18.74
CA PRO A 64 24.74 -12.49 17.48
C PRO A 64 25.08 -13.60 16.46
N SER A 65 26.29 -14.15 16.57
CA SER A 65 26.71 -15.27 15.72
C SER A 65 26.07 -16.60 16.14
N GLU A 66 25.94 -16.85 17.42
CA GLU A 66 25.31 -18.04 18.01
C GLU A 66 23.80 -18.00 17.79
N VAL A 67 23.18 -16.86 18.12
CA VAL A 67 21.74 -16.65 17.88
C VAL A 67 21.39 -16.79 16.40
N GLY A 68 22.21 -16.24 15.50
CA GLY A 68 21.99 -16.41 14.05
C GLY A 68 22.06 -17.87 13.59
N LYS A 69 22.89 -18.71 14.19
CA LYS A 69 22.92 -20.16 13.90
C LYS A 69 21.67 -20.85 14.40
N LEU A 70 21.23 -20.56 15.63
CA LEU A 70 20.01 -21.11 16.22
C LEU A 70 18.77 -20.72 15.42
N LEU A 71 18.66 -19.46 14.99
CA LEU A 71 17.59 -19.00 14.12
C LEU A 71 17.55 -19.75 12.79
N LYS A 72 18.71 -20.06 12.20
CA LYS A 72 18.80 -20.88 10.99
C LYS A 72 18.38 -22.32 11.24
N GLU A 73 18.80 -22.93 12.34
CA GLU A 73 18.38 -24.30 12.70
C GLU A 73 16.87 -24.40 12.87
N LYS A 74 16.24 -23.36 13.41
CA LYS A 74 14.78 -23.25 13.54
C LYS A 74 14.09 -22.79 12.24
N SER A 75 14.83 -22.61 11.13
CA SER A 75 14.32 -22.14 9.84
C SER A 75 13.63 -20.76 9.89
N ALA A 76 14.01 -19.92 10.84
CA ALA A 76 13.54 -18.53 10.94
C ALA A 76 14.30 -17.61 10.00
N ILE A 77 15.58 -17.91 9.71
CA ILE A 77 16.41 -17.17 8.76
C ILE A 77 17.21 -18.13 7.87
N SER A 78 17.66 -17.65 6.70
CA SER A 78 18.51 -18.42 5.80
C SER A 78 19.99 -18.06 5.93
N TYR A 79 20.30 -16.81 6.27
CA TYR A 79 21.65 -16.24 6.26
C TYR A 79 22.13 -15.70 7.63
N PRO A 80 22.68 -16.56 8.51
CA PRO A 80 23.18 -16.15 9.84
C PRO A 80 24.21 -15.02 9.81
N TRP A 81 25.06 -14.96 8.77
CA TRP A 81 26.05 -13.91 8.60
C TRP A 81 25.41 -12.53 8.42
N ALA A 82 24.29 -12.47 7.70
CA ALA A 82 23.55 -11.24 7.51
C ALA A 82 22.89 -10.80 8.82
N PHE A 83 22.28 -11.72 9.57
CA PHE A 83 21.74 -11.43 10.90
C PHE A 83 22.80 -10.85 11.85
N ARG A 84 24.00 -11.47 11.88
CA ARG A 84 25.14 -10.94 12.66
C ARG A 84 25.53 -9.52 12.24
N LEU A 85 25.54 -9.25 10.91
CA LEU A 85 25.85 -7.91 10.40
C LEU A 85 24.81 -6.89 10.84
N PHE A 86 23.53 -7.23 10.76
CA PHE A 86 22.42 -6.36 11.20
C PHE A 86 22.45 -6.14 12.70
N SER A 87 22.69 -7.16 13.52
CA SER A 87 22.88 -7.01 14.97
C SER A 87 24.01 -6.04 15.29
N LYS A 88 25.13 -6.14 14.55
CA LYS A 88 26.27 -5.21 14.73
C LYS A 88 25.91 -3.77 14.33
N LEU A 89 25.16 -3.57 13.26
CA LEU A 89 24.69 -2.25 12.84
C LEU A 89 23.72 -1.62 13.87
N LYS A 90 23.01 -2.45 14.62
CA LYS A 90 22.13 -2.04 15.73
C LYS A 90 22.85 -1.98 17.10
N HIS A 91 24.17 -2.07 17.09
CA HIS A 91 25.01 -2.03 18.30
C HIS A 91 24.64 -3.10 19.34
N VAL A 92 24.24 -4.31 18.90
CA VAL A 92 23.98 -5.45 19.77
C VAL A 92 25.22 -6.29 19.88
N GLU A 93 25.75 -6.41 21.10
CA GLU A 93 26.94 -7.21 21.41
C GLU A 93 26.59 -8.61 21.89
N SER A 94 25.49 -8.75 22.65
CA SER A 94 24.95 -10.03 23.12
C SER A 94 23.44 -9.97 23.27
N TYR A 95 22.81 -11.13 23.31
CA TYR A 95 21.41 -11.35 23.65
C TYR A 95 21.36 -12.09 24.99
N GLU A 96 20.50 -11.67 25.90
CA GLU A 96 20.37 -12.25 27.24
C GLU A 96 19.83 -13.68 27.21
N ALA A 97 20.13 -14.48 28.22
CA ALA A 97 19.53 -15.79 28.42
C ALA A 97 18.00 -15.65 28.60
N GLY A 98 17.23 -16.55 27.99
CA GLY A 98 15.76 -16.48 28.06
C GLY A 98 15.06 -17.32 27.00
N SER A 99 13.75 -17.36 27.07
CA SER A 99 12.90 -17.97 26.06
C SER A 99 12.25 -16.89 25.22
N TYR A 100 12.41 -16.97 23.89
CA TYR A 100 11.93 -15.98 22.94
C TYR A 100 11.01 -16.65 21.95
N THR A 101 9.79 -16.12 21.80
CA THR A 101 8.87 -16.56 20.76
C THR A 101 8.93 -15.56 19.60
N LEU A 102 9.35 -16.04 18.44
CA LEU A 102 9.49 -15.26 17.21
C LEU A 102 8.53 -15.79 16.16
N ASP A 103 8.09 -14.94 15.24
CA ASP A 103 7.39 -15.38 14.02
C ASP A 103 8.35 -15.41 12.84
N ARG A 104 8.26 -16.44 12.00
CA ARG A 104 9.12 -16.60 10.81
C ARG A 104 8.91 -15.49 9.79
N SER A 105 7.77 -14.80 9.79
CA SER A 105 7.50 -13.64 8.93
C SER A 105 8.21 -12.36 9.37
N MET A 106 8.86 -12.36 10.54
CA MET A 106 9.65 -11.23 11.01
C MET A 106 10.83 -10.93 10.09
N ASP A 107 11.08 -9.65 9.84
CA ASP A 107 12.35 -9.19 9.29
C ASP A 107 13.46 -9.19 10.35
N TYR A 108 14.70 -8.92 9.96
CA TYR A 108 15.82 -8.97 10.90
C TYR A 108 15.77 -7.86 11.96
N ASN A 109 15.20 -6.69 11.66
CA ASN A 109 15.05 -5.64 12.67
C ASN A 109 14.06 -6.05 13.75
N GLN A 110 12.93 -6.63 13.33
CA GLN A 110 11.90 -7.14 14.24
C GLN A 110 12.43 -8.28 15.12
N MET A 111 13.17 -9.24 14.52
CA MET A 111 13.80 -10.33 15.28
C MET A 111 14.81 -9.80 16.30
N ILE A 112 15.67 -8.83 15.92
CA ILE A 112 16.64 -8.22 16.80
C ILE A 112 15.95 -7.46 17.94
N ALA A 113 14.87 -6.74 17.65
CA ALA A 113 14.09 -6.03 18.66
C ALA A 113 13.44 -7.01 19.66
N ALA A 114 12.81 -8.08 19.16
CA ALA A 114 12.21 -9.11 19.99
C ALA A 114 13.23 -9.83 20.89
N LEU A 115 14.45 -10.07 20.39
CA LEU A 115 15.53 -10.74 21.14
C LEU A 115 16.24 -9.83 22.15
N LYS A 116 16.06 -8.51 22.08
CA LYS A 116 16.57 -7.58 23.11
C LYS A 116 15.74 -7.57 24.39
N ASN A 117 14.54 -8.08 24.34
CA ASN A 117 13.57 -8.01 25.44
C ASN A 117 13.25 -9.43 25.92
N SER A 118 14.01 -9.93 26.89
CA SER A 118 13.82 -11.27 27.48
C SER A 118 12.47 -11.50 28.18
N GLU A 119 11.64 -10.46 28.34
CA GLU A 119 10.33 -10.56 28.99
C GLU A 119 9.15 -10.20 28.07
N SER A 120 9.40 -9.71 26.87
CA SER A 120 8.30 -9.43 25.94
C SER A 120 8.17 -10.55 24.92
N VAL A 121 7.30 -11.49 25.15
CA VAL A 121 6.55 -12.10 24.07
C VAL A 121 5.98 -10.91 23.28
N ALA A 122 6.58 -10.59 22.14
CA ALA A 122 6.03 -9.53 21.29
C ALA A 122 4.60 -9.95 20.96
N SER A 123 3.65 -9.42 21.72
CA SER A 123 2.26 -9.81 21.56
C SER A 123 1.82 -9.41 20.17
N VAL A 124 1.45 -10.39 19.35
CA VAL A 124 0.90 -10.15 18.03
C VAL A 124 -0.55 -9.71 18.21
N VAL A 125 -0.87 -8.55 17.68
CA VAL A 125 -2.21 -7.98 17.68
C VAL A 125 -2.80 -8.12 16.28
N ARG A 126 -3.92 -8.82 16.20
CA ARG A 126 -4.67 -8.94 14.94
C ARG A 126 -5.62 -7.76 14.80
N VAL A 127 -5.44 -6.99 13.72
CA VAL A 127 -6.25 -5.80 13.42
C VAL A 127 -6.87 -5.94 12.05
N THR A 128 -8.19 -5.79 11.97
CA THR A 128 -8.92 -5.72 10.69
C THR A 128 -9.22 -4.26 10.39
N ILE A 129 -8.69 -3.79 9.26
CA ILE A 129 -8.94 -2.45 8.72
C ILE A 129 -10.03 -2.59 7.65
N PRO A 130 -11.23 -2.03 7.87
CA PRO A 130 -12.31 -2.07 6.90
C PRO A 130 -12.02 -1.24 5.63
N GLU A 131 -12.63 -1.64 4.50
CA GLU A 131 -12.68 -0.80 3.30
C GLU A 131 -13.35 0.55 3.63
N GLY A 132 -12.88 1.62 3.00
CA GLY A 132 -13.42 2.96 3.21
C GLY A 132 -12.92 3.69 4.46
N TYR A 133 -12.04 3.11 5.30
CA TYR A 133 -11.41 3.83 6.39
C TYR A 133 -10.45 4.89 5.87
N THR A 134 -10.47 6.06 6.50
CA THR A 134 -9.47 7.12 6.31
C THR A 134 -8.18 6.80 7.06
N MET A 135 -7.06 7.44 6.70
CA MET A 135 -5.81 7.35 7.49
C MET A 135 -6.04 7.70 8.96
N LYS A 136 -6.90 8.67 9.25
CA LYS A 136 -7.24 9.08 10.61
C LYS A 136 -7.92 7.97 11.38
N GLU A 137 -8.89 7.29 10.76
CA GLU A 137 -9.59 6.14 11.37
C GLU A 137 -8.66 4.95 11.53
N ILE A 138 -7.78 4.70 10.55
CA ILE A 138 -6.74 3.65 10.63
C ILE A 138 -5.78 3.95 11.78
N CYS A 139 -5.26 5.17 11.89
CA CYS A 139 -4.39 5.58 12.98
C CYS A 139 -5.07 5.38 14.33
N ALA A 140 -6.30 5.87 14.49
CA ALA A 140 -7.06 5.72 15.73
C ALA A 140 -7.27 4.24 16.12
N LEU A 141 -7.59 3.38 15.14
CA LEU A 141 -7.73 1.94 15.36
C LEU A 141 -6.42 1.29 15.78
N LEU A 142 -5.31 1.63 15.13
CA LEU A 142 -3.98 1.10 15.47
C LEU A 142 -3.52 1.54 16.87
N VAL A 143 -3.82 2.78 17.25
CA VAL A 143 -3.57 3.32 18.60
C VAL A 143 -4.43 2.61 19.64
N GLU A 144 -5.74 2.45 19.39
CA GLU A 144 -6.66 1.70 20.26
C GLU A 144 -6.17 0.27 20.53
N LYS A 145 -5.63 -0.37 19.50
CA LYS A 145 -5.08 -1.74 19.58
C LYS A 145 -3.64 -1.80 20.11
N ASN A 146 -3.08 -0.68 20.55
CA ASN A 146 -1.69 -0.58 21.02
C ASN A 146 -0.66 -1.08 19.98
N VAL A 147 -0.90 -0.80 18.70
CA VAL A 147 0.02 -1.15 17.61
C VAL A 147 1.01 -0.03 17.35
N VAL A 148 0.60 1.23 17.38
CA VAL A 148 1.47 2.40 17.16
C VAL A 148 1.12 3.52 18.14
N ARG A 149 2.06 4.46 18.34
CA ARG A 149 1.76 5.77 18.93
C ARG A 149 1.32 6.74 17.85
N GLU A 150 0.29 7.53 18.15
CA GLU A 150 -0.31 8.47 17.21
C GLU A 150 0.72 9.43 16.60
N GLU A 151 1.57 10.02 17.45
CA GLU A 151 2.60 10.97 17.02
C GLU A 151 3.60 10.34 16.03
N ALA A 152 4.06 9.13 16.33
CA ALA A 152 4.99 8.39 15.46
C ALA A 152 4.33 8.03 14.12
N PHE A 153 3.07 7.58 14.14
CA PHE A 153 2.33 7.28 12.92
C PHE A 153 2.25 8.50 11.99
N TRP A 154 1.81 9.66 12.49
CA TRP A 154 1.67 10.86 11.67
C TRP A 154 3.01 11.42 11.23
N LYS A 155 4.02 11.40 12.09
CA LYS A 155 5.37 11.82 11.73
C LYS A 155 5.92 11.00 10.57
N VAL A 156 5.79 9.68 10.63
CA VAL A 156 6.25 8.77 9.58
C VAL A 156 5.38 8.88 8.32
N ALA A 157 4.07 8.88 8.45
CA ALA A 157 3.16 8.94 7.30
C ALA A 157 3.35 10.20 6.45
N ASN A 158 3.67 11.34 7.08
CA ASN A 158 3.83 12.62 6.39
C ASN A 158 5.26 12.90 5.90
N ASN A 159 6.30 12.32 6.55
CA ASN A 159 7.69 12.73 6.29
C ASN A 159 8.60 11.59 5.78
N TYR A 160 8.23 10.32 5.99
CA TYR A 160 9.07 9.21 5.56
C TYR A 160 8.88 8.92 4.07
N ASP A 161 9.99 8.81 3.33
CA ASP A 161 9.96 8.50 1.89
C ASP A 161 9.93 6.99 1.65
N PHE A 162 8.73 6.46 1.49
CA PHE A 162 8.51 5.06 1.17
C PHE A 162 8.82 4.77 -0.30
N ALA A 163 9.77 3.87 -0.56
CA ALA A 163 10.24 3.51 -1.90
C ALA A 163 9.28 2.55 -2.64
N HIS A 164 8.00 2.92 -2.76
CA HIS A 164 6.99 2.16 -3.49
C HIS A 164 6.65 2.80 -4.83
N PHE A 165 6.51 1.97 -5.89
CA PHE A 165 6.26 2.46 -7.25
C PHE A 165 4.99 3.30 -7.38
N MET A 166 3.94 2.99 -6.59
CA MET A 166 2.67 3.72 -6.63
C MET A 166 2.75 5.10 -5.96
N LEU A 167 3.79 5.36 -5.18
CA LEU A 167 4.01 6.66 -4.52
C LEU A 167 4.98 7.56 -5.28
N LYS A 168 5.59 7.08 -6.38
CA LYS A 168 6.62 7.79 -7.13
C LYS A 168 6.19 9.19 -7.57
N ASP A 169 4.95 9.31 -8.01
CA ASP A 169 4.39 10.57 -8.54
C ASP A 169 3.44 11.25 -7.53
N VAL A 170 3.36 10.73 -6.29
CA VAL A 170 2.56 11.32 -5.22
C VAL A 170 3.43 12.33 -4.46
N PRO A 171 3.07 13.62 -4.47
CA PRO A 171 3.87 14.65 -3.81
C PRO A 171 3.96 14.44 -2.30
N MET A 172 5.04 14.95 -1.68
CA MET A 172 5.23 14.94 -0.23
C MET A 172 4.35 16.04 0.40
N VAL A 173 3.07 15.74 0.53
CA VAL A 173 2.06 16.59 1.16
C VAL A 173 1.42 15.88 2.34
N GLU A 174 0.73 16.62 3.17
CA GLU A 174 -0.06 16.04 4.26
C GLU A 174 -1.07 15.01 3.72
N ASN A 175 -1.23 13.91 4.45
CA ASN A 175 -2.10 12.79 4.08
C ASN A 175 -1.76 12.12 2.73
N ARG A 176 -0.53 12.21 2.25
CA ARG A 176 -0.10 11.62 0.96
C ARG A 176 -0.36 10.12 0.84
N LEU A 177 -0.43 9.41 1.96
CA LEU A 177 -0.68 7.96 1.98
C LEU A 177 -2.17 7.61 2.02
N GLU A 178 -3.07 8.61 2.01
CA GLU A 178 -4.52 8.35 1.94
C GLU A 178 -4.86 7.60 0.65
N GLY A 179 -5.54 6.48 0.80
CA GLY A 179 -5.89 5.57 -0.29
C GLY A 179 -4.89 4.45 -0.55
N TYR A 180 -3.71 4.48 0.10
CA TYR A 180 -2.64 3.48 -0.10
C TYR A 180 -2.43 2.54 1.08
N LEU A 181 -3.01 2.83 2.25
CA LEU A 181 -2.99 1.93 3.42
C LEU A 181 -4.07 0.87 3.24
N PHE A 182 -3.75 -0.19 2.47
CA PHE A 182 -4.74 -1.14 1.97
C PHE A 182 -5.59 -1.76 3.10
N PRO A 183 -6.94 -1.76 2.99
CA PRO A 183 -7.83 -2.39 3.96
C PRO A 183 -7.73 -3.93 3.89
N ASP A 184 -7.39 -4.55 5.01
CA ASP A 184 -7.29 -6.02 5.17
C ASP A 184 -7.16 -6.36 6.65
N THR A 185 -7.04 -7.65 6.97
CA THR A 185 -6.68 -8.11 8.30
C THR A 185 -5.18 -8.32 8.40
N TYR A 186 -4.57 -7.64 9.36
CA TYR A 186 -3.13 -7.67 9.62
C TYR A 186 -2.82 -8.24 10.99
N GLU A 187 -1.66 -8.84 11.09
CA GLU A 187 -1.03 -9.18 12.36
C GLU A 187 0.16 -8.23 12.57
N PHE A 188 0.04 -7.35 13.55
CA PHE A 188 1.07 -6.39 13.92
C PHE A 188 1.68 -6.76 15.27
N TYR A 189 2.92 -6.38 15.52
CA TYR A 189 3.46 -6.41 16.86
C TYR A 189 2.89 -5.26 17.67
N ALA A 190 2.57 -5.53 18.93
CA ALA A 190 2.16 -4.47 19.85
C ALA A 190 3.34 -3.50 20.08
N ASN A 191 3.00 -2.23 20.21
CA ASN A 191 3.97 -1.23 20.64
C ASN A 191 4.42 -1.49 22.09
N SER A 192 5.69 -1.28 22.40
CA SER A 192 6.25 -1.42 23.74
C SER A 192 7.26 -0.30 24.01
N ASP A 193 7.50 0.01 25.27
CA ASP A 193 8.41 1.09 25.70
C ASP A 193 9.87 0.89 25.28
N HIS A 194 10.20 -0.27 24.75
CA HIS A 194 11.55 -0.65 24.29
C HIS A 194 11.74 -0.58 22.78
N VAL A 195 10.70 -0.20 22.04
CA VAL A 195 10.73 -0.10 20.57
C VAL A 195 10.93 1.35 20.16
N ASP A 196 11.76 1.58 19.14
CA ASP A 196 11.82 2.87 18.45
C ASP A 196 10.49 3.11 17.76
N ASP A 197 9.69 4.04 18.29
CA ASP A 197 8.33 4.32 17.84
C ASP A 197 8.27 4.66 16.33
N GLU A 198 9.26 5.39 15.82
CA GLU A 198 9.27 5.78 14.40
C GLU A 198 9.63 4.59 13.51
N ALA A 199 10.63 3.80 13.87
CA ALA A 199 11.01 2.60 13.14
C ALA A 199 9.83 1.60 13.12
N HIS A 200 9.13 1.45 14.25
CA HIS A 200 7.96 0.58 14.34
C HIS A 200 6.79 1.10 13.48
N ALA A 201 6.53 2.40 13.49
CA ALA A 201 5.52 3.01 12.64
C ALA A 201 5.85 2.84 11.14
N VAL A 202 7.14 2.90 10.76
CA VAL A 202 7.58 2.59 9.39
C VAL A 202 7.22 1.16 9.01
N ASP A 203 7.48 0.19 9.88
CA ASP A 203 7.17 -1.22 9.61
C ASP A 203 5.68 -1.47 9.48
N VAL A 204 4.86 -0.88 10.36
CA VAL A 204 3.39 -0.98 10.34
C VAL A 204 2.82 -0.40 9.06
N ILE A 205 3.21 0.83 8.71
CA ILE A 205 2.75 1.50 7.48
C ILE A 205 3.23 0.74 6.25
N ASN A 206 4.49 0.33 6.22
CA ASN A 206 5.07 -0.41 5.10
C ASN A 206 4.38 -1.76 4.87
N LYS A 207 3.93 -2.43 5.91
CA LYS A 207 3.14 -3.67 5.80
C LYS A 207 1.82 -3.44 5.03
N MET A 208 1.13 -2.33 5.31
CA MET A 208 -0.10 -1.96 4.60
C MET A 208 0.18 -1.54 3.15
N LEU A 209 1.26 -0.77 2.91
CA LEU A 209 1.70 -0.39 1.57
C LEU A 209 2.12 -1.61 0.73
N ASN A 210 2.84 -2.56 1.32
CA ASN A 210 3.19 -3.83 0.66
C ASN A 210 1.95 -4.64 0.27
N ASN A 211 0.91 -4.61 1.10
CA ASN A 211 -0.34 -5.27 0.76
C ASN A 211 -1.06 -4.57 -0.40
N PHE A 212 -1.04 -3.24 -0.45
CA PHE A 212 -1.50 -2.50 -1.63
C PHE A 212 -0.78 -2.97 -2.90
N VAL A 213 0.55 -3.10 -2.87
CA VAL A 213 1.36 -3.60 -4.00
C VAL A 213 0.91 -5.00 -4.44
N LYS A 214 0.58 -5.89 -3.50
CA LYS A 214 0.09 -7.25 -3.80
C LYS A 214 -1.30 -7.21 -4.44
N LYS A 215 -2.20 -6.38 -3.91
CA LYS A 215 -3.61 -6.29 -4.35
C LYS A 215 -3.76 -5.51 -5.65
N TYR A 216 -2.96 -4.45 -5.85
CA TYR A 216 -2.89 -3.72 -7.12
C TYR A 216 -2.01 -4.48 -8.12
N THR A 217 -2.57 -5.54 -8.69
CA THR A 217 -1.85 -6.54 -9.48
C THR A 217 -1.19 -5.96 -10.74
N LYS A 218 -0.26 -6.73 -11.34
CA LYS A 218 0.34 -6.37 -12.63
C LYS A 218 -0.72 -6.19 -13.73
N ALA A 219 -1.78 -6.99 -13.71
CA ALA A 219 -2.89 -6.86 -14.65
C ALA A 219 -3.61 -5.51 -14.48
N MET A 220 -3.90 -5.09 -13.25
CA MET A 220 -4.48 -3.77 -12.96
C MET A 220 -3.57 -2.64 -13.43
N ARG A 221 -2.26 -2.72 -13.18
CA ARG A 221 -1.28 -1.72 -13.65
C ARG A 221 -1.29 -1.60 -15.16
N ASN A 222 -1.26 -2.72 -15.86
CA ASN A 222 -1.29 -2.73 -17.32
C ASN A 222 -2.59 -2.11 -17.88
N LEU A 223 -3.75 -2.38 -17.24
CA LEU A 223 -5.03 -1.78 -17.62
C LEU A 223 -5.05 -0.27 -17.32
N THR A 224 -4.53 0.16 -16.17
CA THR A 224 -4.39 1.57 -15.81
C THR A 224 -3.59 2.32 -16.87
N GLU A 225 -2.43 1.78 -17.23
CA GLU A 225 -1.54 2.36 -18.25
C GLU A 225 -2.19 2.35 -19.65
N ALA A 226 -2.83 1.24 -20.04
CA ALA A 226 -3.52 1.12 -21.31
C ALA A 226 -4.68 2.13 -21.47
N ASN A 227 -5.32 2.50 -20.37
CA ASN A 227 -6.38 3.51 -20.33
C ASN A 227 -5.83 4.95 -20.20
N GLY A 228 -4.52 5.14 -20.20
CA GLY A 228 -3.88 6.46 -20.03
C GLY A 228 -4.08 7.10 -18.65
N MET A 229 -4.40 6.30 -17.63
CA MET A 229 -4.65 6.76 -16.26
C MET A 229 -3.37 6.70 -15.42
N THR A 230 -3.27 7.52 -14.37
CA THR A 230 -2.28 7.35 -13.32
C THR A 230 -2.84 6.50 -12.19
N ILE A 231 -1.95 5.80 -11.44
CA ILE A 231 -2.38 5.06 -10.24
C ILE A 231 -3.01 6.00 -9.21
N ALA A 232 -2.47 7.21 -9.09
CA ALA A 232 -2.98 8.21 -8.18
C ALA A 232 -4.43 8.62 -8.53
N ASP A 233 -4.74 8.83 -9.80
CA ASP A 233 -6.11 9.17 -10.22
C ASP A 233 -7.07 8.01 -10.01
N VAL A 234 -6.63 6.78 -10.33
CA VAL A 234 -7.42 5.57 -10.04
C VAL A 234 -7.76 5.45 -8.56
N VAL A 235 -6.77 5.66 -7.67
CA VAL A 235 -6.98 5.57 -6.21
C VAL A 235 -7.92 6.68 -5.72
N LYS A 236 -7.80 7.90 -6.23
CA LYS A 236 -8.72 9.01 -5.92
C LYS A 236 -10.15 8.70 -6.36
N VAL A 237 -10.35 8.28 -7.62
CA VAL A 237 -11.68 7.91 -8.11
C VAL A 237 -12.24 6.72 -7.33
N ALA A 238 -11.42 5.69 -7.05
CA ALA A 238 -11.83 4.53 -6.26
C ALA A 238 -12.29 4.93 -4.86
N SER A 239 -11.63 5.90 -4.22
CA SER A 239 -12.03 6.38 -2.89
C SER A 239 -13.36 7.14 -2.91
N LEU A 240 -13.65 7.87 -3.98
CA LEU A 240 -14.96 8.49 -4.18
C LEU A 240 -16.04 7.43 -4.38
N VAL A 241 -15.78 6.43 -5.25
CA VAL A 241 -16.72 5.31 -5.48
C VAL A 241 -16.98 4.53 -4.19
N GLU A 242 -15.94 4.29 -3.37
CA GLU A 242 -16.05 3.56 -2.10
C GLU A 242 -16.98 4.25 -1.10
N LYS A 243 -16.98 5.58 -1.08
CA LYS A 243 -17.84 6.37 -0.20
C LYS A 243 -19.26 6.58 -0.73
N GLU A 244 -19.47 6.47 -2.05
CA GLU A 244 -20.78 6.66 -2.69
C GLU A 244 -21.54 5.33 -2.87
N ALA A 245 -20.86 4.27 -3.33
CA ALA A 245 -21.51 3.03 -3.73
C ALA A 245 -21.83 2.11 -2.55
N LYS A 246 -23.09 2.05 -2.13
CA LYS A 246 -23.55 1.03 -1.18
C LYS A 246 -23.73 -0.34 -1.84
N MET A 247 -24.19 -0.35 -3.08
CA MET A 247 -24.41 -1.58 -3.86
C MET A 247 -23.17 -1.91 -4.70
N ALA A 248 -22.73 -3.17 -4.63
CA ALA A 248 -21.48 -3.59 -5.29
C ALA A 248 -21.58 -3.54 -6.84
N ASP A 249 -22.74 -3.80 -7.40
CA ASP A 249 -23.03 -3.81 -8.83
C ASP A 249 -23.13 -2.40 -9.45
N GLU A 250 -23.28 -1.35 -8.63
CA GLU A 250 -23.32 0.03 -9.10
C GLU A 250 -21.96 0.73 -9.14
N ARG A 251 -20.88 0.12 -8.62
CA ARG A 251 -19.55 0.73 -8.53
C ARG A 251 -19.01 1.19 -9.89
N THR A 252 -19.17 0.38 -10.93
CA THR A 252 -18.71 0.72 -12.28
C THR A 252 -19.54 1.83 -12.91
N THR A 253 -20.83 1.87 -12.63
CA THR A 253 -21.76 2.91 -13.11
C THR A 253 -21.43 4.24 -12.41
N ILE A 254 -21.23 4.25 -11.08
CA ILE A 254 -20.83 5.45 -10.33
C ILE A 254 -19.47 5.97 -10.81
N ALA A 255 -18.48 5.08 -11.02
CA ALA A 255 -17.21 5.46 -11.61
C ALA A 255 -17.39 6.12 -12.99
N GLY A 256 -18.26 5.57 -13.84
CA GLY A 256 -18.61 6.15 -15.13
C GLY A 256 -19.24 7.54 -15.03
N VAL A 257 -20.08 7.81 -14.03
CA VAL A 257 -20.63 9.17 -13.77
C VAL A 257 -19.50 10.13 -13.40
N ILE A 258 -18.56 9.71 -12.54
CA ILE A 258 -17.42 10.55 -12.12
C ILE A 258 -16.58 10.94 -13.35
N TYR A 259 -16.22 9.99 -14.20
CA TYR A 259 -15.44 10.27 -15.41
C TYR A 259 -16.22 11.13 -16.41
N ASN A 260 -17.52 10.86 -16.62
CA ASN A 260 -18.36 11.70 -17.48
C ASN A 260 -18.36 13.17 -17.01
N ARG A 261 -18.40 13.42 -15.69
CA ARG A 261 -18.33 14.77 -15.14
C ARG A 261 -16.93 15.38 -15.29
N LEU A 262 -15.86 14.61 -15.07
CA LEU A 262 -14.47 15.06 -15.23
C LEU A 262 -14.17 15.51 -16.67
N GLU A 263 -14.74 14.81 -17.67
CA GLU A 263 -14.51 15.08 -19.09
C GLU A 263 -15.44 16.15 -19.65
N SER A 264 -16.49 16.53 -18.92
CA SER A 264 -17.52 17.42 -19.41
C SER A 264 -17.24 18.89 -19.08
N SER A 265 -17.21 19.72 -20.11
CA SER A 265 -17.16 21.18 -19.92
C SER A 265 -18.42 21.78 -19.27
N SER A 266 -19.54 21.05 -19.28
CA SER A 266 -20.80 21.46 -18.66
C SER A 266 -20.85 21.15 -17.16
N PHE A 267 -19.94 20.33 -16.65
CA PHE A 267 -19.80 19.97 -15.23
C PHE A 267 -18.43 20.39 -14.70
N PRO A 268 -18.24 21.66 -14.35
CA PRO A 268 -16.94 22.14 -13.86
C PRO A 268 -16.56 21.53 -12.51
N PHE A 269 -17.55 21.01 -11.75
CA PHE A 269 -17.38 20.48 -10.40
C PHE A 269 -17.98 19.08 -10.30
N LEU A 270 -17.32 18.19 -9.54
CA LEU A 270 -17.80 16.82 -9.33
C LEU A 270 -19.02 16.76 -8.40
N GLN A 271 -19.16 17.69 -7.45
CA GLN A 271 -20.29 17.78 -6.52
C GLN A 271 -20.55 16.45 -5.78
N ILE A 272 -19.52 15.97 -5.08
CA ILE A 272 -19.57 14.72 -4.32
C ILE A 272 -19.48 15.06 -2.82
N ASP A 273 -20.52 14.73 -2.08
CA ASP A 273 -20.67 15.04 -0.65
C ASP A 273 -19.59 14.41 0.21
N ALA A 274 -19.20 13.19 -0.09
CA ALA A 274 -18.18 12.46 0.64
C ALA A 274 -16.84 13.21 0.73
N SER A 275 -16.52 14.03 -0.26
CA SER A 275 -15.29 14.82 -0.26
C SER A 275 -15.31 15.96 0.77
N ILE A 276 -16.49 16.53 1.04
CA ILE A 276 -16.66 17.54 2.10
C ILE A 276 -16.65 16.86 3.46
N LEU A 277 -17.34 15.73 3.60
CA LEU A 277 -17.36 14.94 4.83
C LEU A 277 -15.96 14.48 5.26
N TYR A 278 -15.04 14.29 4.32
CA TYR A 278 -13.64 14.00 4.64
C TYR A 278 -12.98 15.14 5.44
N VAL A 279 -13.33 16.40 5.13
CA VAL A 279 -12.77 17.58 5.79
C VAL A 279 -13.52 17.94 7.08
N THR A 280 -14.86 17.88 7.05
CA THR A 280 -15.72 18.31 8.16
C THR A 280 -15.92 17.24 9.23
N GLY A 281 -15.53 15.99 8.93
CA GLY A 281 -15.86 14.81 9.71
C GLY A 281 -17.26 14.28 9.38
N HIS A 282 -17.57 13.11 9.95
CA HIS A 282 -18.83 12.43 9.69
C HIS A 282 -20.01 13.22 10.23
N LYS A 283 -21.00 13.50 9.38
CA LYS A 283 -22.28 14.17 9.69
C LYS A 283 -23.41 13.43 9.00
N GLU A 284 -24.60 13.48 9.59
CA GLU A 284 -25.81 12.89 8.98
C GLU A 284 -26.24 13.61 7.68
N ALA A 285 -26.03 14.93 7.63
CA ALA A 285 -26.32 15.74 6.45
C ALA A 285 -25.37 16.94 6.37
N LEU A 286 -25.05 17.35 5.14
CA LEU A 286 -24.30 18.58 4.88
C LEU A 286 -25.18 19.80 5.07
N THR A 287 -24.62 20.85 5.68
CA THR A 287 -25.26 22.17 5.79
C THR A 287 -24.84 23.09 4.63
N ALA A 288 -25.56 24.19 4.46
CA ALA A 288 -25.19 25.20 3.45
C ALA A 288 -23.79 25.81 3.75
N GLU A 289 -23.41 25.92 5.01
CA GLU A 289 -22.08 26.38 5.44
C GLU A 289 -20.99 25.38 5.06
N ASP A 290 -21.24 24.07 5.18
CA ASP A 290 -20.29 23.02 4.78
C ASP A 290 -19.96 23.12 3.28
N LEU A 291 -20.97 23.42 2.44
CA LEU A 291 -20.77 23.61 0.99
C LEU A 291 -19.95 24.87 0.66
N GLN A 292 -19.76 25.79 1.61
CA GLN A 292 -18.99 27.02 1.43
C GLN A 292 -17.55 26.92 1.94
N ILE A 293 -17.16 25.80 2.56
CA ILE A 293 -15.80 25.61 3.08
C ILE A 293 -14.76 25.84 1.98
N ASP A 294 -13.76 26.66 2.30
CA ASP A 294 -12.61 26.88 1.41
C ASP A 294 -11.59 25.77 1.64
N SER A 295 -11.70 24.72 0.83
CA SER A 295 -10.84 23.55 0.86
C SER A 295 -10.70 22.97 -0.54
N PRO A 296 -9.52 22.50 -0.93
CA PRO A 296 -9.33 21.83 -2.21
C PRO A 296 -10.08 20.48 -2.31
N TYR A 297 -10.55 19.93 -1.17
CA TYR A 297 -11.45 18.78 -1.12
C TYR A 297 -12.93 19.15 -1.35
N ASN A 298 -13.28 20.44 -1.35
CA ASN A 298 -14.64 20.85 -1.66
C ASN A 298 -14.91 20.78 -3.16
N LEU A 299 -15.36 19.62 -3.62
CA LEU A 299 -15.65 19.34 -5.04
C LEU A 299 -16.94 20.04 -5.55
N TYR A 300 -17.55 20.93 -4.78
CA TYR A 300 -18.54 21.90 -5.22
C TYR A 300 -17.92 23.22 -5.69
N LYS A 301 -16.64 23.46 -5.31
CA LYS A 301 -15.92 24.71 -5.62
C LYS A 301 -14.60 24.45 -6.32
N SER A 302 -13.98 23.29 -6.11
CA SER A 302 -12.72 22.88 -6.71
C SER A 302 -12.97 21.99 -7.93
N GLN A 303 -12.28 22.28 -9.04
CA GLN A 303 -12.37 21.49 -10.27
C GLN A 303 -11.48 20.25 -10.20
N GLY A 304 -11.90 19.19 -10.88
CA GLY A 304 -11.14 17.96 -11.01
C GLY A 304 -11.24 17.04 -9.78
N LEU A 305 -10.25 16.17 -9.63
CA LEU A 305 -10.14 15.25 -8.50
C LEU A 305 -9.59 15.94 -7.23
N PRO A 306 -9.89 15.41 -6.04
CA PRO A 306 -9.32 15.94 -4.80
C PRO A 306 -7.78 15.79 -4.78
N PRO A 307 -7.08 16.54 -3.90
CA PRO A 307 -5.61 16.46 -3.79
C PRO A 307 -5.09 15.04 -3.51
N THR A 308 -5.73 14.33 -2.58
CA THR A 308 -5.47 12.91 -2.27
C THR A 308 -6.77 12.11 -2.38
N ALA A 309 -6.73 10.81 -2.22
CA ALA A 309 -7.93 10.02 -1.93
C ALA A 309 -8.61 10.53 -0.65
N ILE A 310 -9.86 10.14 -0.42
CA ILE A 310 -10.65 10.51 0.77
C ILE A 310 -10.92 9.33 1.71
N CYS A 311 -10.42 8.16 1.36
CA CYS A 311 -10.41 6.93 2.16
C CYS A 311 -9.53 5.88 1.50
N ASN A 312 -9.32 4.76 2.16
CA ASN A 312 -8.60 3.60 1.62
C ASN A 312 -9.60 2.63 0.97
N PRO A 313 -9.65 2.55 -0.37
CA PRO A 313 -10.64 1.76 -1.09
C PRO A 313 -10.26 0.28 -1.19
N GLY A 314 -11.27 -0.58 -1.34
CA GLY A 314 -11.09 -1.99 -1.68
C GLY A 314 -10.74 -2.22 -3.16
N VAL A 315 -10.33 -3.48 -3.47
CA VAL A 315 -9.96 -3.88 -4.84
C VAL A 315 -11.10 -3.66 -5.83
N SER A 316 -12.33 -3.89 -5.43
CA SER A 316 -13.51 -3.77 -6.30
C SER A 316 -13.75 -2.33 -6.76
N CYS A 317 -13.57 -1.35 -5.88
CA CYS A 317 -13.66 0.07 -6.24
C CYS A 317 -12.48 0.52 -7.10
N MET A 318 -11.26 0.00 -6.84
CA MET A 318 -10.13 0.25 -7.74
C MET A 318 -10.37 -0.32 -9.14
N MET A 319 -10.93 -1.54 -9.26
CA MET A 319 -11.30 -2.11 -10.55
C MET A 319 -12.40 -1.33 -11.25
N ALA A 320 -13.41 -0.86 -10.52
CA ALA A 320 -14.46 0.00 -11.07
C ALA A 320 -13.89 1.33 -11.61
N ALA A 321 -12.92 1.92 -10.92
CA ALA A 321 -12.22 3.12 -11.38
C ALA A 321 -11.36 2.86 -12.63
N ILE A 322 -10.72 1.68 -12.75
CA ILE A 322 -9.92 1.31 -13.94
C ILE A 322 -10.82 0.98 -15.13
N GLN A 323 -11.95 0.32 -14.90
CA GLN A 323 -12.88 -0.15 -15.93
C GLN A 323 -14.30 0.35 -15.64
N PRO A 324 -14.54 1.69 -15.76
CA PRO A 324 -15.86 2.25 -15.54
C PRO A 324 -16.83 1.75 -16.64
N GLU A 325 -18.10 1.68 -16.29
CA GLU A 325 -19.14 1.40 -17.26
C GLU A 325 -19.28 2.57 -18.24
N ASN A 326 -19.34 2.28 -19.53
CA ASN A 326 -19.54 3.29 -20.57
C ASN A 326 -21.04 3.60 -20.74
N HIS A 327 -21.45 4.75 -20.26
CA HIS A 327 -22.83 5.25 -20.34
C HIS A 327 -22.86 6.78 -20.43
N LYS A 328 -24.08 7.37 -20.48
CA LYS A 328 -24.28 8.83 -20.56
C LYS A 328 -25.00 9.39 -19.32
N TYR A 329 -24.79 8.78 -18.15
CA TYR A 329 -25.32 9.33 -16.90
C TYR A 329 -24.37 10.38 -16.32
N TYR A 330 -24.97 11.43 -15.80
CA TYR A 330 -24.28 12.54 -15.12
C TYR A 330 -24.78 12.76 -13.70
N TYR A 331 -25.91 12.14 -13.34
CA TYR A 331 -26.58 12.30 -12.06
C TYR A 331 -26.98 10.96 -11.48
N TYR A 332 -26.99 10.88 -10.18
CA TYR A 332 -27.59 9.78 -9.44
C TYR A 332 -28.24 10.30 -8.16
N VAL A 333 -29.23 9.59 -7.64
CA VAL A 333 -29.88 9.82 -6.34
C VAL A 333 -30.08 8.48 -5.67
N ALA A 334 -29.72 8.41 -4.37
CA ALA A 334 -29.88 7.21 -3.57
C ALA A 334 -31.36 6.95 -3.25
N LYS A 335 -31.77 5.67 -3.31
CA LYS A 335 -33.06 5.17 -2.81
C LYS A 335 -32.93 4.72 -1.35
N PRO A 336 -34.04 4.49 -0.64
CA PRO A 336 -34.02 4.00 0.75
C PRO A 336 -33.27 2.65 0.92
N ASP A 337 -33.33 1.77 -0.07
CA ASP A 337 -32.61 0.50 -0.09
C ASP A 337 -31.07 0.64 -0.30
N GLY A 338 -30.61 1.86 -0.56
CA GLY A 338 -29.20 2.19 -0.79
C GLY A 338 -28.73 2.02 -2.23
N SER A 339 -29.60 1.56 -3.15
CA SER A 339 -29.29 1.60 -4.60
C SER A 339 -29.59 2.97 -5.18
N HIS A 340 -29.16 3.22 -6.42
CA HIS A 340 -29.28 4.54 -7.05
C HIS A 340 -30.19 4.54 -8.29
N ILE A 341 -30.78 5.69 -8.55
CA ILE A 341 -31.41 6.01 -9.83
C ILE A 341 -30.44 6.90 -10.59
N PHE A 342 -30.00 6.45 -11.76
CA PHE A 342 -29.08 7.18 -12.63
C PHE A 342 -29.84 7.98 -13.69
N SER A 343 -29.42 9.21 -13.93
CA SER A 343 -30.06 10.14 -14.84
C SER A 343 -29.05 10.80 -15.77
N ARG A 344 -29.50 11.10 -17.01
CA ARG A 344 -28.66 11.75 -18.04
C ARG A 344 -28.74 13.26 -17.98
N THR A 345 -29.90 13.77 -17.60
CA THR A 345 -30.21 15.20 -17.58
C THR A 345 -30.65 15.65 -16.21
N GLN A 346 -30.46 16.94 -15.92
CA GLN A 346 -30.91 17.55 -14.67
C GLN A 346 -32.42 17.35 -14.46
N LYS A 347 -33.22 17.49 -15.50
CA LYS A 347 -34.69 17.31 -15.44
C LYS A 347 -35.08 15.89 -15.02
N GLU A 348 -34.38 14.87 -15.56
CA GLU A 348 -34.59 13.47 -15.14
C GLU A 348 -34.18 13.27 -13.66
N HIS A 349 -33.09 13.88 -13.25
CA HIS A 349 -32.61 13.81 -11.87
C HIS A 349 -33.58 14.47 -10.89
N GLU A 350 -34.04 15.69 -11.17
CA GLU A 350 -35.04 16.39 -10.35
C GLU A 350 -36.33 15.56 -10.20
N ARG A 351 -36.74 14.89 -11.26
CA ARG A 351 -37.90 13.97 -11.21
C ARG A 351 -37.59 12.76 -10.33
N ALA A 352 -36.40 12.15 -10.49
CA ALA A 352 -35.99 11.01 -9.65
C ALA A 352 -35.92 11.37 -8.17
N VAL A 353 -35.38 12.55 -7.82
CA VAL A 353 -35.37 13.09 -6.45
C VAL A 353 -36.78 13.25 -5.91
N ALA A 354 -37.70 13.84 -6.70
CA ALA A 354 -39.10 14.01 -6.29
C ALA A 354 -39.82 12.65 -6.10
N ASP A 355 -39.54 11.68 -6.97
CA ASP A 355 -40.10 10.34 -6.89
C ASP A 355 -39.62 9.58 -5.65
N VAL A 356 -38.32 9.68 -5.30
CA VAL A 356 -37.76 9.12 -4.06
C VAL A 356 -38.37 9.79 -2.85
N ALA A 357 -38.45 11.14 -2.82
CA ALA A 357 -39.04 11.88 -1.72
C ALA A 357 -40.56 11.59 -1.53
N ALA A 358 -41.27 11.17 -2.60
CA ALA A 358 -42.67 10.76 -2.53
C ALA A 358 -42.88 9.30 -2.10
N GLY A 359 -41.80 8.55 -1.75
CA GLY A 359 -41.88 7.17 -1.29
C GLY A 359 -42.23 6.16 -2.39
N LYS A 360 -41.94 6.47 -3.66
CA LYS A 360 -42.26 5.55 -4.77
C LYS A 360 -41.37 4.31 -4.84
N TYR A 361 -40.33 4.31 -4.06
CA TYR A 361 -39.31 3.24 -4.04
C TYR A 361 -39.12 2.62 -2.63
N ASP A 362 -40.11 2.84 -1.75
CA ASP A 362 -40.16 2.24 -0.40
C ASP A 362 -40.62 0.79 -0.44
#